data_afab57edc5bde97516fe84a7553a5c76
#
_entry.id   afab57edc5bde97516fe84a7553a5c76
#
_cell.length_a   1.000
_cell.length_b   1.000
_cell.length_c   1.000
_cell.angle_alpha   90.00
_cell.angle_beta   90.00
_cell.angle_gamma   90.00
#
_symmetry.space_group_name_H-M   'P 1'
#
loop_
_entity.id
_entity.type
_entity.pdbx_description
1 polymer ?
#
loop_
_entity_poly.entity_id
_entity_poly.type
_entity_poly.pdbx_seq_one_letter_code
_entity_poly.pdbx_strand_id
1 'polypeptide(L)'
;MQAEGPGWRLAVDLARPGYQALIGGDGWAIELSLDELSQLKSLCGRLQEQHLAISDQLMAEEAIEIALEQGPWWLELSGDRERWCLRFVLSGPSGRGAEGGWQPLASAELCLALAKAGSF
;
A
#
# COMPACT_ATOMS: atom_id res chain seq x y z
N MET A 1 2.98 -12.46 12.02
CA MET A 1 1.69 -12.24 11.32
C MET A 1 1.93 -12.39 9.83
N GLN A 2 1.07 -13.13 9.14
CA GLN A 2 1.12 -13.28 7.69
C GLN A 2 -0.30 -13.17 7.14
N ALA A 3 -0.44 -12.46 6.02
CA ALA A 3 -1.69 -12.35 5.30
C ALA A 3 -1.37 -12.33 3.80
N GLU A 4 -2.18 -12.97 3.00
CA GLU A 4 -2.01 -12.99 1.57
C GLU A 4 -3.32 -13.31 0.85
N GLY A 5 -3.36 -12.97 -0.41
CA GLY A 5 -4.44 -13.27 -1.32
C GLY A 5 -3.93 -13.21 -2.75
N PRO A 6 -4.82 -13.39 -3.74
CA PRO A 6 -4.39 -13.27 -5.14
C PRO A 6 -3.77 -11.91 -5.43
N GLY A 7 -2.48 -11.92 -5.80
CA GLY A 7 -1.78 -10.72 -6.21
C GLY A 7 -1.23 -9.86 -5.09
N TRP A 8 -1.25 -10.30 -3.83
CA TRP A 8 -0.66 -9.54 -2.73
C TRP A 8 -0.21 -10.40 -1.56
N ARG A 9 0.78 -9.91 -0.82
CA ARG A 9 1.26 -10.52 0.43
C ARG A 9 1.67 -9.43 1.41
N LEU A 10 1.50 -9.75 2.70
CA LEU A 10 1.97 -8.93 3.81
C LEU A 10 2.46 -9.86 4.93
N ALA A 11 3.66 -9.64 5.43
CA ALA A 11 4.19 -10.42 6.54
C ALA A 11 4.95 -9.52 7.50
N VAL A 12 4.84 -9.84 8.81
CA VAL A 12 5.59 -9.16 9.86
C VAL A 12 6.13 -10.23 10.81
N ASP A 13 7.43 -10.20 11.04
CA ASP A 13 8.11 -11.08 11.99
C ASP A 13 9.05 -10.21 12.84
N LEU A 14 8.61 -9.88 14.05
CA LEU A 14 9.34 -9.00 14.96
C LEU A 14 10.67 -9.57 15.43
N ALA A 15 10.87 -10.88 15.29
CA ALA A 15 12.11 -11.54 15.69
C ALA A 15 13.22 -11.39 14.65
N ARG A 16 12.91 -10.96 13.42
CA ARG A 16 13.93 -10.80 12.38
C ARG A 16 14.77 -9.55 12.62
N PRO A 17 16.10 -9.62 12.46
CA PRO A 17 16.94 -8.44 12.51
C PRO A 17 16.82 -7.63 11.21
N GLY A 18 16.96 -6.31 11.31
CA GLY A 18 16.98 -5.43 10.14
C GLY A 18 15.59 -5.13 9.58
N TYR A 19 15.11 -6.00 8.72
CA TYR A 19 13.82 -5.81 8.06
C TYR A 19 12.81 -6.84 8.58
N GLN A 20 11.86 -6.36 9.38
CA GLN A 20 10.88 -7.21 10.05
C GLN A 20 9.61 -7.41 9.23
N ALA A 21 9.45 -6.69 8.13
CA ALA A 21 8.24 -6.74 7.34
C ALA A 21 8.53 -7.08 5.88
N LEU A 22 7.50 -7.54 5.19
CA LEU A 22 7.57 -7.85 3.76
C LEU A 22 6.24 -7.49 3.13
N ILE A 23 6.30 -6.83 1.98
CA ILE A 23 5.14 -6.66 1.11
C ILE A 23 5.45 -7.32 -0.24
N GLY A 24 4.42 -7.82 -0.90
CA GLY A 24 4.60 -8.47 -2.20
C GLY A 24 3.38 -8.37 -3.08
N GLY A 25 3.61 -8.62 -4.36
CA GLY A 25 2.60 -8.69 -5.40
C GLY A 25 2.84 -9.91 -6.28
N ASP A 26 2.36 -9.88 -7.51
CA ASP A 26 2.59 -10.95 -8.46
C ASP A 26 4.05 -10.97 -8.91
N GLY A 27 4.77 -12.02 -8.52
CA GLY A 27 6.14 -12.23 -8.96
C GLY A 27 7.20 -11.35 -8.31
N TRP A 28 6.86 -10.59 -7.27
CA TRP A 28 7.82 -9.75 -6.56
C TRP A 28 7.51 -9.65 -5.07
N ALA A 29 8.54 -9.34 -4.30
CA ALA A 29 8.41 -9.01 -2.88
C ALA A 29 9.59 -8.13 -2.47
N ILE A 30 9.36 -7.26 -1.48
CA ILE A 30 10.41 -6.45 -0.88
C ILE A 30 10.31 -6.50 0.64
N GLU A 31 11.47 -6.45 1.29
CA GLU A 31 11.54 -6.38 2.75
C GLU A 31 11.52 -4.92 3.18
N LEU A 32 10.82 -4.65 4.28
CA LEU A 32 10.64 -3.31 4.83
C LEU A 32 11.04 -3.27 6.31
N SER A 33 11.54 -2.15 6.74
CA SER A 33 11.64 -1.88 8.18
C SER A 33 10.24 -1.65 8.75
N LEU A 34 10.11 -1.74 10.08
CA LEU A 34 8.84 -1.44 10.73
C LEU A 34 8.40 0.00 10.50
N ASP A 35 9.35 0.93 10.48
CA ASP A 35 9.04 2.33 10.21
C ASP A 35 8.51 2.52 8.78
N GLU A 36 9.15 1.89 7.80
CA GLU A 36 8.68 1.93 6.42
C GLU A 36 7.26 1.37 6.31
N LEU A 37 6.98 0.24 6.96
CA LEU A 37 5.65 -0.36 6.95
C LEU A 37 4.61 0.52 7.62
N SER A 38 4.96 1.12 8.76
CA SER A 38 4.08 2.02 9.51
C SER A 38 3.68 3.23 8.64
N GLN A 39 4.62 3.79 7.92
CA GLN A 39 4.36 4.92 7.04
C GLN A 39 3.52 4.52 5.83
N LEU A 40 3.75 3.34 5.28
CA LEU A 40 2.91 2.83 4.19
C LEU A 40 1.46 2.61 4.65
N LYS A 41 1.28 2.05 5.83
CA LYS A 41 -0.05 1.86 6.43
C LYS A 41 -0.77 3.20 6.58
N SER A 42 -0.10 4.20 7.13
CA SER A 42 -0.64 5.55 7.30
C SER A 42 -1.03 6.16 5.95
N LEU A 43 -0.15 6.03 4.97
CA LEU A 43 -0.38 6.60 3.63
C LEU A 43 -1.55 5.93 2.91
N CYS A 44 -1.66 4.60 3.01
CA CYS A 44 -2.80 3.86 2.46
C CYS A 44 -4.12 4.32 3.08
N GLY A 45 -4.14 4.55 4.40
CA GLY A 45 -5.32 5.06 5.09
C GLY A 45 -5.73 6.44 4.59
N ARG A 46 -4.76 7.33 4.40
CA ARG A 46 -5.00 8.68 3.88
C ARG A 46 -5.54 8.66 2.44
N LEU A 47 -4.98 7.79 1.60
CA LEU A 47 -5.46 7.64 0.23
C LEU A 47 -6.90 7.14 0.19
N GLN A 48 -7.23 6.15 1.02
CA GLN A 48 -8.59 5.62 1.08
C GLN A 48 -9.59 6.65 1.57
N GLU A 49 -9.22 7.49 2.55
CA GLU A 49 -10.07 8.59 3.01
C GLU A 49 -10.37 9.57 1.88
N GLN A 50 -9.36 9.94 1.10
CA GLN A 50 -9.55 10.85 -0.02
C GLN A 50 -10.37 10.20 -1.14
N HIS A 51 -10.12 8.93 -1.43
CA HIS A 51 -10.88 8.18 -2.42
C HIS A 51 -12.37 8.13 -2.05
N LEU A 52 -12.67 7.86 -0.78
CA LEU A 52 -14.05 7.81 -0.31
C LEU A 52 -14.74 9.18 -0.42
N ALA A 53 -14.05 10.23 -0.04
CA ALA A 53 -14.59 11.58 -0.11
C ALA A 53 -14.90 12.03 -1.54
N ILE A 54 -14.02 11.69 -2.48
CA ILE A 54 -14.21 12.00 -3.90
C ILE A 54 -15.32 11.12 -4.50
N SER A 55 -15.35 9.84 -4.14
CA SER A 55 -16.29 8.86 -4.71
C SER A 55 -17.74 9.26 -4.52
N ASP A 56 -18.06 9.92 -3.42
CA ASP A 56 -19.43 10.37 -3.15
C ASP A 56 -19.93 11.44 -4.12
N GLN A 57 -19.03 12.04 -4.90
CA GLN A 57 -19.34 13.13 -5.81
C GLN A 57 -19.23 12.74 -7.28
N LEU A 58 -18.84 11.50 -7.57
CA LEU A 58 -18.54 11.05 -8.92
C LEU A 58 -19.53 10.00 -9.41
N MET A 59 -19.69 9.94 -10.72
CA MET A 59 -20.35 8.83 -11.39
C MET A 59 -19.51 7.56 -11.22
N ALA A 60 -20.13 6.40 -11.28
CA ALA A 60 -19.44 5.14 -11.02
C ALA A 60 -18.23 4.89 -11.93
N GLU A 61 -18.31 5.31 -13.17
CA GLU A 61 -17.25 5.09 -14.16
C GLU A 61 -16.27 6.24 -14.30
N GLU A 62 -16.42 7.31 -13.52
CA GLU A 62 -15.47 8.43 -13.59
C GLU A 62 -14.10 8.03 -13.03
N ALA A 63 -13.05 8.41 -13.74
CA ALA A 63 -11.68 8.12 -13.34
C ALA A 63 -11.29 8.94 -12.10
N ILE A 64 -10.61 8.27 -11.19
CA ILE A 64 -10.04 8.87 -9.97
C ILE A 64 -8.55 8.62 -10.01
N GLU A 65 -7.77 9.67 -9.74
CA GLU A 65 -6.32 9.55 -9.64
C GLU A 65 -5.86 10.43 -8.47
N ILE A 66 -5.25 9.81 -7.47
CA ILE A 66 -4.78 10.48 -6.26
C ILE A 66 -3.37 9.98 -5.97
N ALA A 67 -2.44 10.92 -5.76
CA ALA A 67 -1.09 10.57 -5.35
C ALA A 67 -0.72 11.35 -4.09
N LEU A 68 -0.10 10.67 -3.14
CA LEU A 68 0.38 11.27 -1.88
C LEU A 68 1.79 10.78 -1.59
N GLU A 69 2.49 11.58 -0.81
CA GLU A 69 3.83 11.25 -0.33
C GLU A 69 3.85 11.27 1.20
N GLN A 70 4.64 10.37 1.77
CA GLN A 70 4.89 10.33 3.21
C GLN A 70 6.19 9.58 3.48
N GLY A 71 7.15 10.22 4.14
CA GLY A 71 8.45 9.63 4.38
C GLY A 71 9.11 9.19 3.09
N PRO A 72 9.58 7.92 3.00
CA PRO A 72 10.23 7.42 1.78
C PRO A 72 9.25 7.00 0.69
N TRP A 73 7.96 7.15 0.89
CA TRP A 73 6.94 6.63 0.00
C TRP A 73 6.29 7.69 -0.88
N TRP A 74 6.10 7.34 -2.15
CA TRP A 74 5.12 7.94 -3.03
C TRP A 74 4.11 6.85 -3.37
N LEU A 75 2.83 7.14 -3.27
CA LEU A 75 1.77 6.16 -3.49
C LEU A 75 0.64 6.79 -4.31
N GLU A 76 0.23 6.10 -5.36
CA GLU A 76 -0.82 6.55 -6.26
C GLU A 76 -1.95 5.54 -6.31
N LEU A 77 -3.17 6.04 -6.17
CA LEU A 77 -4.39 5.28 -6.39
C LEU A 77 -4.98 5.75 -7.72
N SER A 78 -5.27 4.81 -8.62
CA SER A 78 -5.87 5.12 -9.92
C SER A 78 -6.93 4.10 -10.30
N GLY A 79 -8.05 4.56 -10.82
CA GLY A 79 -9.16 3.71 -11.20
C GLY A 79 -10.47 4.46 -11.14
N ASP A 80 -11.50 3.80 -10.65
CA ASP A 80 -12.79 4.44 -10.40
C ASP A 80 -13.18 4.24 -8.93
N ARG A 81 -14.41 4.55 -8.55
CA ARG A 81 -14.80 4.47 -7.15
C ARG A 81 -14.92 3.04 -6.62
N GLU A 82 -15.02 2.03 -7.47
CA GLU A 82 -15.16 0.64 -7.06
C GLU A 82 -13.92 -0.19 -7.30
N ARG A 83 -13.18 0.10 -8.38
CA ARG A 83 -12.02 -0.67 -8.80
C ARG A 83 -10.85 0.26 -9.04
N TRP A 84 -9.80 0.09 -8.24
CA TRP A 84 -8.62 0.95 -8.30
C TRP A 84 -7.35 0.17 -8.03
N CYS A 85 -6.29 0.58 -8.72
CA CYS A 85 -4.95 0.06 -8.54
C CYS A 85 -4.17 0.93 -7.57
N LEU A 86 -3.18 0.36 -6.92
CA LEU A 86 -2.14 1.11 -6.22
C LEU A 86 -0.81 0.94 -6.93
N ARG A 87 -0.03 2.01 -6.99
CA ARG A 87 1.36 1.98 -7.44
C ARG A 87 2.21 2.75 -6.44
N PHE A 88 3.39 2.20 -6.10
CA PHE A 88 4.27 2.85 -5.15
C PHE A 88 5.66 3.04 -5.71
N VAL A 89 6.34 4.04 -5.19
CA VAL A 89 7.78 4.21 -5.29
C VAL A 89 8.32 4.37 -3.87
N LEU A 90 9.26 3.52 -3.51
CA LEU A 90 9.99 3.61 -2.25
C LEU A 90 11.36 4.20 -2.59
N SER A 91 11.70 5.31 -1.95
CA SER A 91 13.04 5.90 -2.07
C SER A 91 13.42 6.47 -0.72
N GLY A 92 14.60 6.14 -0.25
CA GLY A 92 15.01 6.55 1.08
C GLY A 92 16.42 7.10 1.09
N PRO A 93 16.79 7.78 2.18
CA PRO A 93 18.12 8.38 2.33
C PRO A 93 19.23 7.34 2.38
N SER A 94 18.89 6.07 2.65
CA SER A 94 19.85 4.97 2.67
C SER A 94 20.23 4.45 1.28
N GLY A 95 19.67 5.02 0.22
CA GLY A 95 19.89 4.55 -1.16
C GLY A 95 19.04 3.38 -1.57
N ARG A 96 18.14 2.89 -0.71
CA ARG A 96 17.18 1.86 -1.09
C ARG A 96 16.16 2.44 -2.07
N GLY A 97 15.81 1.66 -3.08
CA GLY A 97 14.78 2.06 -4.00
C GLY A 97 14.04 0.85 -4.53
N ALA A 98 12.75 1.00 -4.70
CA ALA A 98 11.89 -0.04 -5.28
C ALA A 98 10.62 0.61 -5.82
N GLU A 99 10.01 -0.05 -6.78
CA GLU A 99 8.67 0.34 -7.21
C GLU A 99 7.87 -0.90 -7.57
N GLY A 100 6.56 -0.78 -7.42
CA GLY A 100 5.66 -1.88 -7.72
C GLY A 100 4.23 -1.40 -7.58
N GLY A 101 3.31 -2.35 -7.60
CA GLY A 101 1.90 -2.01 -7.49
C GLY A 101 1.02 -3.23 -7.37
N TRP A 102 -0.27 -2.97 -7.21
CA TRP A 102 -1.29 -3.98 -7.03
C TRP A 102 -2.50 -3.67 -7.89
N GLN A 103 -3.10 -4.72 -8.46
CA GLN A 103 -4.31 -4.63 -9.25
C GLN A 103 -5.54 -4.37 -8.36
N PRO A 104 -6.70 -4.02 -8.93
CA PRO A 104 -7.83 -3.52 -8.13
C PRO A 104 -8.22 -4.34 -6.92
N LEU A 105 -8.46 -5.62 -7.04
CA LEU A 105 -8.88 -6.43 -5.90
C LEU A 105 -7.76 -6.56 -4.88
N ALA A 106 -6.55 -6.83 -5.35
CA ALA A 106 -5.38 -6.96 -4.48
C ALA A 106 -5.11 -5.66 -3.70
N SER A 107 -5.26 -4.51 -4.34
CA SER A 107 -5.07 -3.20 -3.70
C SER A 107 -5.99 -3.02 -2.50
N ALA A 108 -7.28 -3.30 -2.67
CA ALA A 108 -8.26 -3.15 -1.61
C ALA A 108 -8.00 -4.14 -0.46
N GLU A 109 -7.68 -5.39 -0.79
CA GLU A 109 -7.40 -6.41 0.22
C GLU A 109 -6.13 -6.10 1.00
N LEU A 110 -5.08 -5.64 0.32
CA LEU A 110 -3.84 -5.25 0.98
C LEU A 110 -4.07 -4.09 1.95
N CYS A 111 -4.80 -3.05 1.53
CA CYS A 111 -5.12 -1.92 2.40
C CYS A 111 -5.89 -2.37 3.63
N LEU A 112 -6.83 -3.29 3.47
CA LEU A 112 -7.58 -3.84 4.59
C LEU A 112 -6.68 -4.61 5.55
N ALA A 113 -5.77 -5.43 5.02
CA ALA A 113 -4.80 -6.18 5.82
C ALA A 113 -3.86 -5.25 6.59
N LEU A 114 -3.37 -4.19 5.96
CA LEU A 114 -2.53 -3.17 6.61
C LEU A 114 -3.28 -2.50 7.75
N ALA A 115 -4.54 -2.14 7.54
CA ALA A 115 -5.36 -1.49 8.57
C ALA A 115 -5.56 -2.38 9.79
N LYS A 116 -5.64 -3.70 9.59
CA LYS A 116 -5.84 -4.69 10.66
C LYS A 116 -4.55 -5.14 11.34
N ALA A 117 -3.40 -4.81 10.79
CA ALA A 117 -2.13 -5.36 11.24
C ALA A 117 -1.65 -4.83 12.61
N GLY A 118 -2.36 -3.89 13.21
CA GLY A 118 -1.98 -3.34 14.52
C GLY A 118 -0.92 -2.27 14.45
N SER A 119 -0.35 -1.95 15.59
CA SER A 119 0.73 -0.94 15.71
C SER A 119 2.09 -1.60 15.59
N PHE A 120 3.02 -0.89 14.99
CA PHE A 120 4.41 -1.36 14.82
C PHE A 120 5.39 -0.44 15.49
#